data_83e8e0f73ec58968f23b0dde91f3bd4e
#
_entry.id   83e8e0f73ec58968f23b0dde91f3bd4e
#
_cell.length_a   1.000
_cell.length_b   1.000
_cell.length_c   1.000
_cell.angle_alpha   90.00
_cell.angle_beta   90.00
_cell.angle_gamma   90.00
#
_symmetry.space_group_name_H-M   'P 1'
#
loop_
_entity.id
_entity.type
_entity.pdbx_description
1 polymer ?
#
loop_
_entity_poly.entity_id
_entity_poly.type
_entity_poly.pdbx_seq_one_letter_code
_entity_poly.pdbx_strand_id
1 'polypeptide(L)'
;YTGWSFCTNMANVTAQQGGNLILNNFFGVLLTTAYGLANQVSGILYGFVTNFQMAFRPQIVKLYASELVDDLWELVLKASRISFYLLLFIAVPSIVNIDFFFSIWLKQVPDYSTTFCTLIIIYCLIDSIQAPLWMTIDATGKIKAYSIWLTCILVFNLPLSYIILKLGGPPSTFLVVRVVLNLITAIVRTIYMKFFIGFPIRIYCKMVLKCCVVLVISFLLSYLLKCLLDNLELSKILSVLSSLII
;
A
#
# COMPACT_ATOMS: atom_id res chain seq x y z
N TYR A 1 16.87 -16.50 12.19
CA TYR A 1 15.68 -16.10 11.45
C TYR A 1 14.68 -15.32 12.33
N THR A 2 14.20 -15.94 13.41
CA THR A 2 13.13 -15.40 14.27
C THR A 2 13.45 -14.02 14.88
N GLY A 3 14.68 -13.77 15.33
CA GLY A 3 15.06 -12.49 15.95
C GLY A 3 14.98 -11.31 14.98
N TRP A 4 15.42 -11.48 13.73
CA TRP A 4 15.36 -10.41 12.71
C TRP A 4 13.93 -10.12 12.26
N SER A 5 13.10 -11.15 12.09
CA SER A 5 11.67 -10.99 11.81
C SER A 5 10.94 -10.29 12.95
N PHE A 6 11.31 -10.59 14.21
CA PHE A 6 10.77 -9.92 15.39
C PHE A 6 11.11 -8.42 15.39
N CYS A 7 12.39 -8.04 15.15
CA CYS A 7 12.80 -6.64 15.07
C CYS A 7 12.02 -5.88 14.00
N THR A 8 11.85 -6.47 12.81
CA THR A 8 11.09 -5.85 11.72
C THR A 8 9.62 -5.68 12.07
N ASN A 9 8.98 -6.69 12.70
CA ASN A 9 7.59 -6.59 13.14
C ASN A 9 7.40 -5.54 14.24
N MET A 10 8.32 -5.47 15.21
CA MET A 10 8.31 -4.41 16.23
C MET A 10 8.45 -3.03 15.61
N ALA A 11 9.33 -2.85 14.63
CA ALA A 11 9.48 -1.57 13.91
C ALA A 11 8.19 -1.19 13.17
N ASN A 12 7.49 -2.15 12.53
CA ASN A 12 6.20 -1.92 11.89
C ASN A 12 5.13 -1.48 12.89
N VAL A 13 4.99 -2.21 14.00
CA VAL A 13 4.02 -1.86 15.05
C VAL A 13 4.34 -0.49 15.63
N THR A 14 5.60 -0.20 15.91
CA THR A 14 6.06 1.09 16.43
C THR A 14 5.76 2.22 15.43
N ALA A 15 5.99 2.02 14.14
CA ALA A 15 5.68 3.01 13.11
C ALA A 15 4.17 3.29 13.01
N GLN A 16 3.31 2.26 13.15
CA GLN A 16 1.86 2.43 13.12
C GLN A 16 1.34 3.12 14.39
N GLN A 17 1.71 2.63 15.57
CA GLN A 17 1.25 3.20 16.84
C GLN A 17 1.88 4.55 17.14
N GLY A 18 3.14 4.73 16.76
CA GLY A 18 3.84 6.01 16.86
C GLY A 18 3.15 7.12 16.08
N GLY A 19 2.51 6.79 14.96
CA GLY A 19 1.68 7.73 14.20
C GLY A 19 0.49 8.28 15.01
N ASN A 20 -0.20 7.42 15.76
CA ASN A 20 -1.28 7.84 16.65
C ASN A 20 -0.77 8.83 17.73
N LEU A 21 0.39 8.53 18.33
CA LEU A 21 0.98 9.37 19.37
C LEU A 21 1.43 10.74 18.81
N ILE A 22 2.09 10.76 17.66
CA ILE A 22 2.53 12.00 17.00
C ILE A 22 1.32 12.86 16.64
N LEU A 23 0.33 12.30 15.94
CA LEU A 23 -0.85 13.05 15.51
C LEU A 23 -1.65 13.55 16.71
N ASN A 24 -1.79 12.77 17.76
CA ASN A 24 -2.48 13.20 18.97
C ASN A 24 -1.75 14.37 19.67
N ASN A 25 -0.41 14.32 19.72
CA ASN A 25 0.39 15.35 20.37
C ASN A 25 0.36 16.70 19.63
N PHE A 26 0.35 16.69 18.29
CA PHE A 26 0.35 17.92 17.48
C PHE A 26 -1.04 18.46 17.17
N PHE A 27 -2.03 17.60 16.99
CA PHE A 27 -3.34 17.97 16.44
C PHE A 27 -4.54 17.48 17.27
N GLY A 28 -4.31 16.71 18.32
CA GLY A 28 -5.34 16.24 19.23
C GLY A 28 -6.13 15.03 18.72
N VAL A 29 -7.19 14.69 19.48
CA VAL A 29 -7.96 13.45 19.32
C VAL A 29 -8.73 13.39 18.00
N LEU A 30 -9.22 14.52 17.48
CA LEU A 30 -10.06 14.54 16.27
C LEU A 30 -9.30 14.00 15.04
N LEU A 31 -8.06 14.46 14.83
CA LEU A 31 -7.21 14.00 13.72
C LEU A 31 -6.66 12.58 13.94
N THR A 32 -6.46 12.20 15.20
CA THR A 32 -6.13 10.80 15.53
C THR A 32 -7.29 9.87 15.18
N THR A 33 -8.54 10.31 15.36
CA THR A 33 -9.72 9.55 14.93
C THR A 33 -9.77 9.40 13.41
N ALA A 34 -9.51 10.48 12.65
CA ALA A 34 -9.42 10.42 11.18
C ALA A 34 -8.33 9.42 10.71
N TYR A 35 -7.19 9.39 11.38
CA TYR A 35 -6.14 8.41 11.12
C TYR A 35 -6.57 6.98 11.49
N GLY A 36 -7.32 6.81 12.58
CA GLY A 36 -7.93 5.53 12.97
C GLY A 36 -8.87 4.98 11.88
N LEU A 37 -9.72 5.84 11.29
CA LEU A 37 -10.59 5.48 10.15
C LEU A 37 -9.77 5.03 8.94
N ALA A 38 -8.71 5.77 8.59
CA ALA A 38 -7.82 5.41 7.51
C ALA A 38 -7.15 4.04 7.74
N ASN A 39 -6.75 3.74 8.97
CA ASN A 39 -6.20 2.42 9.32
C ASN A 39 -7.26 1.29 9.22
N GLN A 40 -8.53 1.55 9.52
CA GLN A 40 -9.61 0.57 9.31
C GLN A 40 -9.78 0.25 7.82
N VAL A 41 -9.81 1.29 6.96
CA VAL A 41 -9.84 1.11 5.50
C VAL A 41 -8.63 0.30 5.03
N SER A 42 -7.43 0.63 5.52
CA SER A 42 -6.21 -0.14 5.25
C SER A 42 -6.36 -1.62 5.63
N GLY A 43 -6.90 -1.90 6.83
CA GLY A 43 -7.10 -3.27 7.30
C GLY A 43 -8.02 -4.10 6.39
N ILE A 44 -9.10 -3.50 5.89
CA ILE A 44 -10.02 -4.15 4.94
C ILE A 44 -9.29 -4.44 3.62
N LEU A 45 -8.60 -3.46 3.05
CA LEU A 45 -7.87 -3.61 1.79
C LEU A 45 -6.75 -4.65 1.90
N TYR A 46 -5.96 -4.60 2.98
CA TYR A 46 -4.93 -5.60 3.23
C TYR A 46 -5.50 -6.99 3.44
N GLY A 47 -6.57 -7.14 4.22
CA GLY A 47 -7.22 -8.43 4.45
C GLY A 47 -7.64 -9.11 3.16
N PHE A 48 -8.18 -8.33 2.21
CA PHE A 48 -8.58 -8.85 0.92
C PHE A 48 -7.40 -9.32 0.07
N VAL A 49 -6.34 -8.50 -0.05
CA VAL A 49 -5.20 -8.80 -0.92
C VAL A 49 -4.25 -9.82 -0.31
N THR A 50 -3.99 -9.76 1.00
CA THR A 50 -3.07 -10.68 1.68
C THR A 50 -3.57 -12.11 1.66
N ASN A 51 -4.88 -12.35 1.81
CA ASN A 51 -5.44 -13.69 1.69
C ASN A 51 -5.16 -14.31 0.32
N PHE A 52 -5.29 -13.50 -0.75
CA PHE A 52 -4.93 -13.94 -2.09
C PHE A 52 -3.42 -14.19 -2.24
N GLN A 53 -2.59 -13.29 -1.73
CA GLN A 53 -1.13 -13.41 -1.80
C GLN A 53 -0.60 -14.62 -1.04
N MET A 54 -1.19 -14.95 0.10
CA MET A 54 -0.80 -16.12 0.91
C MET A 54 -0.99 -17.44 0.18
N ALA A 55 -1.88 -17.51 -0.81
CA ALA A 55 -2.03 -18.71 -1.65
C ALA A 55 -0.80 -18.99 -2.54
N PHE A 56 -0.02 -17.97 -2.88
CA PHE A 56 1.21 -18.13 -3.69
C PHE A 56 2.44 -18.49 -2.85
N ARG A 57 2.43 -18.20 -1.56
CA ARG A 57 3.59 -18.41 -0.68
C ARG A 57 4.16 -19.84 -0.72
N PRO A 58 3.36 -20.93 -0.62
CA PRO A 58 3.88 -22.28 -0.70
C PRO A 58 4.53 -22.59 -2.06
N GLN A 59 3.97 -22.07 -3.15
CA GLN A 59 4.51 -22.26 -4.50
C GLN A 59 5.84 -21.55 -4.67
N ILE A 60 5.96 -20.30 -4.18
CA ILE A 60 7.21 -19.54 -4.17
C ILE A 60 8.31 -20.32 -3.43
N VAL A 61 8.01 -20.83 -2.24
CA VAL A 61 8.97 -21.62 -1.43
C VAL A 61 9.37 -22.90 -2.17
N LYS A 62 8.41 -23.60 -2.78
CA LYS A 62 8.68 -24.84 -3.54
C LYS A 62 9.58 -24.57 -4.76
N LEU A 63 9.27 -23.58 -5.57
CA LEU A 63 10.05 -23.25 -6.77
C LEU A 63 11.46 -22.79 -6.41
N TYR A 64 11.60 -22.00 -5.33
CA TYR A 64 12.90 -21.60 -4.83
C TYR A 64 13.74 -22.79 -4.37
N ALA A 65 13.13 -23.72 -3.60
CA ALA A 65 13.81 -24.92 -3.11
C ALA A 65 14.18 -25.90 -4.22
N SER A 66 13.43 -25.91 -5.32
CA SER A 66 13.70 -26.73 -6.52
C SER A 66 14.66 -26.08 -7.51
N GLU A 67 15.20 -24.90 -7.21
CA GLU A 67 16.09 -24.11 -8.07
C GLU A 67 15.51 -23.79 -9.47
N LEU A 68 14.19 -23.85 -9.61
CA LEU A 68 13.46 -23.48 -10.83
C LEU A 68 13.29 -21.97 -10.90
N VAL A 69 14.37 -21.29 -11.24
CA VAL A 69 14.49 -19.82 -11.12
C VAL A 69 13.58 -19.09 -12.12
N ASP A 70 13.46 -19.57 -13.34
CA ASP A 70 12.63 -18.93 -14.38
C ASP A 70 11.14 -19.01 -14.02
N ASP A 71 10.68 -20.18 -13.58
CA ASP A 71 9.30 -20.39 -13.12
C ASP A 71 8.99 -19.54 -11.88
N LEU A 72 9.96 -19.41 -10.96
CA LEU A 72 9.86 -18.56 -9.78
C LEU A 72 9.62 -17.09 -10.18
N TRP A 73 10.40 -16.58 -11.13
CA TRP A 73 10.24 -15.18 -11.55
C TRP A 73 8.94 -14.95 -12.30
N GLU A 74 8.51 -15.90 -13.13
CA GLU A 74 7.21 -15.82 -13.78
C GLU A 74 6.07 -15.77 -12.74
N LEU A 75 6.10 -16.65 -11.74
CA LEU A 75 5.11 -16.68 -10.67
C LEU A 75 5.11 -15.39 -9.86
N VAL A 76 6.27 -14.88 -9.46
CA VAL A 76 6.40 -13.65 -8.67
C VAL A 76 5.86 -12.44 -9.44
N LEU A 77 6.21 -12.30 -10.72
CA LEU A 77 5.72 -11.22 -11.58
C LEU A 77 4.21 -11.32 -11.79
N LYS A 78 3.68 -12.52 -12.01
CA LYS A 78 2.25 -12.78 -12.18
C LYS A 78 1.49 -12.47 -10.90
N ALA A 79 1.97 -12.95 -9.74
CA ALA A 79 1.36 -12.69 -8.44
C ALA A 79 1.36 -11.18 -8.10
N SER A 80 2.46 -10.46 -8.36
CA SER A 80 2.55 -9.00 -8.15
C SER A 80 1.53 -8.24 -9.00
N ARG A 81 1.42 -8.58 -10.27
CA ARG A 81 0.48 -7.95 -11.20
C ARG A 81 -0.97 -8.21 -10.82
N ILE A 82 -1.31 -9.46 -10.49
CA ILE A 82 -2.69 -9.81 -10.11
C ILE A 82 -3.07 -9.15 -8.78
N SER A 83 -2.17 -9.17 -7.78
CA SER A 83 -2.39 -8.49 -6.50
C SER A 83 -2.68 -6.99 -6.68
N PHE A 84 -1.94 -6.34 -7.57
CA PHE A 84 -2.16 -4.93 -7.88
C PHE A 84 -3.52 -4.68 -8.54
N TYR A 85 -3.89 -5.46 -9.56
CA TYR A 85 -5.17 -5.27 -10.26
C TYR A 85 -6.37 -5.59 -9.36
N LEU A 86 -6.22 -6.60 -8.52
CA LEU A 86 -7.25 -6.96 -7.54
C LEU A 86 -7.50 -5.82 -6.55
N LEU A 87 -6.43 -5.16 -6.07
CA LEU A 87 -6.57 -4.01 -5.20
C LEU A 87 -7.05 -2.77 -5.96
N LEU A 88 -6.57 -2.55 -7.19
CA LEU A 88 -6.95 -1.44 -8.04
C LEU A 88 -8.47 -1.41 -8.28
N PHE A 89 -9.07 -2.57 -8.52
CA PHE A 89 -10.51 -2.73 -8.70
C PHE A 89 -11.33 -2.16 -7.53
N ILE A 90 -10.83 -2.27 -6.30
CA ILE A 90 -11.49 -1.70 -5.11
C ILE A 90 -11.01 -0.26 -4.86
N ALA A 91 -9.72 0.03 -5.05
CA ALA A 91 -9.10 1.28 -4.71
C ALA A 91 -9.61 2.46 -5.54
N VAL A 92 -9.75 2.28 -6.87
CA VAL A 92 -10.18 3.36 -7.77
C VAL A 92 -11.59 3.84 -7.47
N PRO A 93 -12.61 2.99 -7.41
CA PRO A 93 -13.96 3.40 -7.01
C PRO A 93 -13.99 4.04 -5.63
N SER A 94 -13.21 3.49 -4.68
CA SER A 94 -13.15 4.01 -3.31
C SER A 94 -12.58 5.43 -3.26
N ILE A 95 -11.51 5.74 -4.01
CA ILE A 95 -10.93 7.09 -4.06
C ILE A 95 -11.88 8.07 -4.75
N VAL A 96 -12.44 7.68 -5.89
CA VAL A 96 -13.32 8.56 -6.69
C VAL A 96 -14.61 8.92 -5.94
N ASN A 97 -15.14 7.99 -5.14
CA ASN A 97 -16.42 8.18 -4.42
C ASN A 97 -16.24 8.23 -2.90
N ILE A 98 -15.07 8.62 -2.39
CA ILE A 98 -14.72 8.53 -0.97
C ILE A 98 -15.68 9.34 -0.08
N ASP A 99 -16.11 10.52 -0.51
CA ASP A 99 -17.04 11.38 0.23
C ASP A 99 -18.43 10.73 0.34
N PHE A 100 -18.87 10.03 -0.72
CA PHE A 100 -20.11 9.26 -0.70
C PHE A 100 -20.02 8.09 0.29
N PHE A 101 -18.92 7.33 0.29
CA PHE A 101 -18.74 6.26 1.26
C PHE A 101 -18.73 6.77 2.69
N PHE A 102 -18.07 7.90 2.95
CA PHE A 102 -18.09 8.50 4.29
C PHE A 102 -19.47 9.02 4.69
N SER A 103 -20.26 9.57 3.76
CA SER A 103 -21.60 10.05 4.06
C SER A 103 -22.58 8.93 4.46
N ILE A 104 -22.34 7.70 3.99
CA ILE A 104 -23.13 6.52 4.39
C ILE A 104 -22.62 5.94 5.71
N TRP A 105 -21.31 5.92 5.89
CA TRP A 105 -20.69 5.23 7.02
C TRP A 105 -20.66 6.06 8.31
N LEU A 106 -20.49 7.38 8.19
CA LEU A 106 -20.29 8.28 9.31
C LEU A 106 -21.36 9.36 9.40
N LYS A 107 -21.87 9.62 10.60
CA LYS A 107 -22.79 10.76 10.85
C LYS A 107 -22.08 12.11 10.71
N GLN A 108 -20.79 12.15 11.11
CA GLN A 108 -19.92 13.31 10.97
C GLN A 108 -18.56 12.82 10.49
N VAL A 109 -18.08 13.40 9.41
CA VAL A 109 -16.76 13.05 8.81
C VAL A 109 -15.72 13.98 9.44
N PRO A 110 -14.73 13.45 10.18
CA PRO A 110 -13.65 14.28 10.71
C PRO A 110 -12.82 14.91 9.60
N ASP A 111 -12.28 16.11 9.85
CA ASP A 111 -11.38 16.78 8.92
C ASP A 111 -10.20 15.87 8.56
N TYR A 112 -9.69 16.01 7.36
CA TYR A 112 -8.59 15.19 6.79
C TYR A 112 -8.88 13.70 6.60
N SER A 113 -10.06 13.16 6.96
CA SER A 113 -10.38 11.73 6.77
C SER A 113 -10.23 11.29 5.31
N THR A 114 -10.77 12.08 4.38
CA THR A 114 -10.65 11.82 2.92
C THR A 114 -9.20 11.77 2.47
N THR A 115 -8.40 12.77 2.87
CA THR A 115 -6.97 12.84 2.53
C THR A 115 -6.19 11.67 3.12
N PHE A 116 -6.44 11.32 4.38
CA PHE A 116 -5.76 10.21 5.04
C PHE A 116 -6.11 8.87 4.41
N CYS A 117 -7.38 8.62 4.11
CA CYS A 117 -7.81 7.40 3.42
C CYS A 117 -7.22 7.31 2.01
N THR A 118 -7.22 8.39 1.24
CA THR A 118 -6.61 8.41 -0.09
C THR A 118 -5.11 8.06 -0.04
N LEU A 119 -4.36 8.67 0.88
CA LEU A 119 -2.93 8.39 1.04
C LEU A 119 -2.67 6.95 1.47
N ILE A 120 -3.52 6.40 2.35
CA ILE A 120 -3.38 5.01 2.80
C ILE A 120 -3.74 4.01 1.70
N ILE A 121 -4.73 4.32 0.85
CA ILE A 121 -5.06 3.48 -0.32
C ILE A 121 -3.89 3.48 -1.32
N ILE A 122 -3.26 4.63 -1.56
CA ILE A 122 -2.05 4.73 -2.40
C ILE A 122 -0.92 3.89 -1.80
N TYR A 123 -0.70 3.98 -0.48
CA TYR A 123 0.27 3.15 0.23
C TYR A 123 0.01 1.65 0.00
N CYS A 124 -1.24 1.20 0.16
CA CYS A 124 -1.64 -0.20 -0.06
C CYS A 124 -1.43 -0.66 -1.52
N LEU A 125 -1.70 0.21 -2.51
CA LEU A 125 -1.46 -0.09 -3.92
C LEU A 125 0.03 -0.32 -4.21
N ILE A 126 0.90 0.52 -3.68
CA ILE A 126 2.36 0.34 -3.81
C ILE A 126 2.79 -0.96 -3.15
N ASP A 127 2.31 -1.24 -1.95
CA ASP A 127 2.69 -2.43 -1.18
C ASP A 127 2.17 -3.73 -1.81
N SER A 128 1.01 -3.70 -2.47
CA SER A 128 0.42 -4.87 -3.13
C SER A 128 1.32 -5.46 -4.23
N ILE A 129 2.04 -4.61 -4.98
CA ILE A 129 3.02 -5.04 -5.99
C ILE A 129 4.25 -5.67 -5.32
N GLN A 130 4.60 -5.20 -4.12
CA GLN A 130 5.81 -5.56 -3.42
C GLN A 130 5.71 -6.87 -2.63
N ALA A 131 4.50 -7.31 -2.30
CA ALA A 131 4.30 -8.44 -1.40
C ALA A 131 4.91 -9.75 -1.91
N PRO A 132 4.76 -10.19 -3.18
CA PRO A 132 5.41 -11.40 -3.67
C PRO A 132 6.94 -11.33 -3.63
N LEU A 133 7.52 -10.12 -3.73
CA LEU A 133 8.97 -9.94 -3.64
C LEU A 133 9.47 -10.22 -2.22
N TRP A 134 8.82 -9.68 -1.17
CA TRP A 134 9.24 -9.95 0.20
C TRP A 134 9.01 -11.42 0.58
N MET A 135 7.94 -12.06 0.07
CA MET A 135 7.72 -13.51 0.25
C MET A 135 8.86 -14.33 -0.35
N THR A 136 9.39 -13.91 -1.50
CA THR A 136 10.56 -14.55 -2.11
C THR A 136 11.82 -14.36 -1.26
N ILE A 137 12.05 -13.15 -0.73
CA ILE A 137 13.17 -12.90 0.18
C ILE A 137 13.05 -13.79 1.43
N ASP A 138 11.87 -13.92 2.00
CA ASP A 138 11.61 -14.81 3.13
C ASP A 138 11.92 -16.28 2.80
N ALA A 139 11.54 -16.73 1.60
CA ALA A 139 11.80 -18.09 1.12
C ALA A 139 13.31 -18.42 1.03
N THR A 140 14.16 -17.41 0.79
CA THR A 140 15.64 -17.61 0.76
C THR A 140 16.23 -17.93 2.13
N GLY A 141 15.56 -17.58 3.22
CA GLY A 141 16.09 -17.64 4.58
C GLY A 141 17.19 -16.62 4.90
N LYS A 142 17.74 -15.93 3.91
CA LYS A 142 18.82 -14.94 4.06
C LYS A 142 18.27 -13.53 4.30
N ILE A 143 17.44 -13.38 5.32
CA ILE A 143 16.69 -12.13 5.57
C ILE A 143 17.47 -11.07 6.36
N LYS A 144 18.63 -11.40 6.99
CA LYS A 144 19.33 -10.52 7.93
C LYS A 144 19.61 -9.12 7.37
N ALA A 145 20.31 -9.04 6.24
CA ALA A 145 20.69 -7.75 5.65
C ALA A 145 19.45 -6.95 5.22
N TYR A 146 18.48 -7.61 4.60
CA TYR A 146 17.22 -6.98 4.19
C TYR A 146 16.42 -6.44 5.40
N SER A 147 16.31 -7.24 6.48
CA SER A 147 15.60 -6.83 7.70
C SER A 147 16.24 -5.62 8.37
N ILE A 148 17.57 -5.52 8.38
CA ILE A 148 18.29 -4.35 8.92
C ILE A 148 17.91 -3.09 8.13
N TRP A 149 18.02 -3.13 6.80
CA TRP A 149 17.65 -2.00 5.95
C TRP A 149 16.20 -1.59 6.11
N LEU A 150 15.29 -2.57 6.11
CA LEU A 150 13.85 -2.31 6.27
C LEU A 150 13.55 -1.70 7.65
N THR A 151 14.13 -2.24 8.72
CA THR A 151 13.97 -1.70 10.07
C THR A 151 14.48 -0.27 10.17
N CYS A 152 15.63 0.04 9.60
CA CYS A 152 16.16 1.41 9.56
C CYS A 152 15.17 2.36 8.88
N ILE A 153 14.66 2.01 7.68
CA ILE A 153 13.71 2.86 6.94
C ILE A 153 12.44 3.07 7.76
N LEU A 154 11.89 2.03 8.38
CA LEU A 154 10.67 2.11 9.18
C LEU A 154 10.85 2.98 10.44
N VAL A 155 11.99 2.85 11.12
CA VAL A 155 12.30 3.65 12.31
C VAL A 155 12.46 5.13 11.94
N PHE A 156 13.03 5.46 10.78
CA PHE A 156 13.15 6.84 10.31
C PHE A 156 11.80 7.54 10.07
N ASN A 157 10.71 6.80 9.89
CA ASN A 157 9.38 7.39 9.69
C ASN A 157 8.98 8.34 10.84
N LEU A 158 9.14 7.91 12.09
CA LEU A 158 8.70 8.69 13.26
C LEU A 158 9.50 9.98 13.44
N PRO A 159 10.85 9.97 13.51
CA PRO A 159 11.63 11.18 13.68
C PRO A 159 11.49 12.15 12.50
N LEU A 160 11.42 11.63 11.27
CA LEU A 160 11.24 12.47 10.09
C LEU A 160 9.88 13.17 10.09
N SER A 161 8.82 12.43 10.39
CA SER A 161 7.47 12.99 10.51
C SER A 161 7.39 14.02 11.64
N TYR A 162 7.98 13.73 12.81
CA TYR A 162 8.03 14.65 13.95
C TYR A 162 8.71 15.97 13.59
N ILE A 163 9.88 15.91 12.93
CA ILE A 163 10.64 17.12 12.52
C ILE A 163 9.81 17.97 11.56
N ILE A 164 9.20 17.36 10.53
CA ILE A 164 8.45 18.12 9.52
C ILE A 164 7.18 18.73 10.15
N LEU A 165 6.49 18.01 11.03
CA LEU A 165 5.33 18.55 11.74
C LEU A 165 5.70 19.68 12.70
N LYS A 166 6.86 19.60 13.36
CA LYS A 166 7.39 20.68 14.21
C LYS A 166 7.75 21.93 13.41
N LEU A 167 8.09 21.77 12.12
CA LEU A 167 8.35 22.89 11.20
C LEU A 167 7.05 23.50 10.63
N GLY A 168 5.86 23.09 11.10
CA GLY A 168 4.57 23.62 10.67
C GLY A 168 3.95 22.87 9.47
N GLY A 169 4.38 21.64 9.18
CA GLY A 169 3.79 20.82 8.15
C GLY A 169 2.32 20.46 8.43
N PRO A 170 1.48 20.28 7.39
CA PRO A 170 0.08 19.88 7.57
C PRO A 170 -0.04 18.46 8.15
N PRO A 171 -1.18 18.08 8.75
CA PRO A 171 -1.40 16.75 9.34
C PRO A 171 -1.18 15.59 8.37
N SER A 172 -1.46 15.79 7.08
CA SER A 172 -1.25 14.81 6.02
C SER A 172 0.22 14.43 5.81
N THR A 173 1.15 15.26 6.26
CA THR A 173 2.60 15.05 6.09
C THR A 173 3.05 13.71 6.66
N PHE A 174 2.49 13.29 7.79
CA PHE A 174 2.81 11.98 8.39
C PHE A 174 2.58 10.83 7.40
N LEU A 175 1.43 10.82 6.72
CA LEU A 175 1.11 9.78 5.73
C LEU A 175 1.88 9.95 4.41
N VAL A 176 2.15 11.19 4.01
CA VAL A 176 3.01 11.45 2.83
C VAL A 176 4.41 10.90 3.06
N VAL A 177 5.01 11.16 4.22
CA VAL A 177 6.32 10.56 4.61
C VAL A 177 6.25 9.04 4.56
N ARG A 178 5.18 8.44 5.08
CA ARG A 178 4.98 6.98 5.06
C ARG A 178 4.90 6.43 3.64
N VAL A 179 4.21 7.10 2.72
CA VAL A 179 4.14 6.71 1.29
C VAL A 179 5.51 6.83 0.62
N VAL A 180 6.24 7.93 0.87
CA VAL A 180 7.59 8.13 0.31
C VAL A 180 8.55 7.06 0.81
N LEU A 181 8.55 6.75 2.11
CA LEU A 181 9.38 5.69 2.68
C LEU A 181 9.00 4.30 2.13
N ASN A 182 7.71 4.05 1.84
CA ASN A 182 7.28 2.82 1.18
C ASN A 182 7.85 2.71 -0.26
N LEU A 183 7.87 3.81 -1.01
CA LEU A 183 8.52 3.84 -2.34
C LEU A 183 10.03 3.57 -2.23
N ILE A 184 10.70 4.17 -1.25
CA ILE A 184 12.13 3.90 -0.99
C ILE A 184 12.33 2.41 -0.64
N THR A 185 11.47 1.85 0.20
CA THR A 185 11.48 0.41 0.53
C THR A 185 11.30 -0.46 -0.70
N ALA A 186 10.40 -0.08 -1.61
CA ALA A 186 10.18 -0.77 -2.88
C ALA A 186 11.45 -0.81 -3.75
N ILE A 187 12.14 0.32 -3.84
CA ILE A 187 13.40 0.44 -4.60
C ILE A 187 14.50 -0.43 -3.95
N VAL A 188 14.70 -0.29 -2.63
CA VAL A 188 15.71 -1.07 -1.88
C VAL A 188 15.44 -2.57 -2.03
N ARG A 189 14.18 -3.01 -1.89
CA ARG A 189 13.77 -4.41 -2.06
C ARG A 189 14.10 -4.93 -3.45
N THR A 190 13.76 -4.17 -4.47
CA THR A 190 14.02 -4.55 -5.87
C THR A 190 15.51 -4.65 -6.17
N ILE A 191 16.31 -3.72 -5.64
CA ILE A 191 17.77 -3.75 -5.75
C ILE A 191 18.35 -4.95 -5.01
N TYR A 192 17.89 -5.22 -3.78
CA TYR A 192 18.30 -6.39 -3.00
C TYR A 192 18.04 -7.69 -3.76
N MET A 193 16.83 -7.85 -4.31
CA MET A 193 16.45 -9.02 -5.11
C MET A 193 17.36 -9.23 -6.31
N LYS A 194 17.76 -8.14 -7.00
CA LYS A 194 18.70 -8.22 -8.13
C LYS A 194 20.06 -8.77 -7.71
N PHE A 195 20.66 -8.19 -6.67
CA PHE A 195 22.04 -8.52 -6.29
C PHE A 195 22.15 -9.88 -5.60
N PHE A 196 21.15 -10.30 -4.82
CA PHE A 196 21.26 -11.51 -4.02
C PHE A 196 20.59 -12.74 -4.64
N ILE A 197 19.61 -12.54 -5.55
CA ILE A 197 18.80 -13.64 -6.08
C ILE A 197 18.75 -13.62 -7.62
N GLY A 198 19.33 -12.61 -8.27
CA GLY A 198 19.36 -12.51 -9.74
C GLY A 198 18.03 -12.09 -10.37
N PHE A 199 17.19 -11.34 -9.65
CA PHE A 199 15.85 -10.94 -10.11
C PHE A 199 15.88 -10.09 -11.39
N PRO A 200 15.00 -10.35 -12.39
CA PRO A 200 14.98 -9.65 -13.67
C PRO A 200 14.34 -8.26 -13.57
N ILE A 201 15.06 -7.28 -13.04
CA ILE A 201 14.55 -5.90 -12.80
C ILE A 201 13.94 -5.28 -14.05
N ARG A 202 14.53 -5.48 -15.25
CA ARG A 202 14.03 -4.86 -16.47
C ARG A 202 12.59 -5.29 -16.79
N ILE A 203 12.28 -6.58 -16.59
CA ILE A 203 10.93 -7.14 -16.80
C ILE A 203 9.98 -6.58 -15.74
N TYR A 204 10.44 -6.54 -14.49
CA TYR A 204 9.67 -5.98 -13.39
C TYR A 204 9.33 -4.51 -13.59
N CYS A 205 10.30 -3.66 -13.94
CA CYS A 205 10.06 -2.24 -14.20
C CYS A 205 9.05 -2.03 -15.37
N LYS A 206 9.15 -2.83 -16.44
CA LYS A 206 8.17 -2.80 -17.53
C LYS A 206 6.77 -3.19 -17.04
N MET A 207 6.67 -4.18 -16.16
CA MET A 207 5.40 -4.60 -15.54
C MET A 207 4.83 -3.47 -14.67
N VAL A 208 5.63 -2.88 -13.78
CA VAL A 208 5.21 -1.77 -12.91
C VAL A 208 4.74 -0.58 -13.74
N LEU A 209 5.46 -0.23 -14.81
CA LEU A 209 5.06 0.85 -15.71
C LEU A 209 3.68 0.58 -16.35
N LYS A 210 3.44 -0.65 -16.81
CA LYS A 210 2.12 -1.04 -17.32
C LYS A 210 1.03 -0.93 -16.24
N CYS A 211 1.32 -1.36 -15.02
CA CYS A 211 0.40 -1.21 -13.89
C CYS A 211 0.07 0.26 -13.60
N CYS A 212 1.07 1.15 -13.64
CA CYS A 212 0.85 2.59 -13.49
C CYS A 212 -0.01 3.18 -14.62
N VAL A 213 0.20 2.76 -15.86
CA VAL A 213 -0.63 3.19 -17.00
C VAL A 213 -2.09 2.75 -16.81
N VAL A 214 -2.32 1.49 -16.42
CA VAL A 214 -3.67 0.99 -16.15
C VAL A 214 -4.33 1.76 -15.01
N LEU A 215 -3.59 2.07 -13.93
CA LEU A 215 -4.09 2.89 -12.82
C LEU A 215 -4.55 4.26 -13.30
N VAL A 216 -3.73 4.96 -14.09
CA VAL A 216 -4.08 6.29 -14.61
C VAL A 216 -5.32 6.23 -15.51
N ILE A 217 -5.38 5.25 -16.42
CA ILE A 217 -6.52 5.08 -17.33
C ILE A 217 -7.80 4.76 -16.53
N SER A 218 -7.74 3.81 -15.59
CA SER A 218 -8.89 3.44 -14.77
C SER A 218 -9.38 4.61 -13.91
N PHE A 219 -8.46 5.39 -13.34
CA PHE A 219 -8.81 6.57 -12.55
C PHE A 219 -9.48 7.66 -13.40
N LEU A 220 -8.91 7.98 -14.58
CA LEU A 220 -9.48 8.96 -15.50
C LEU A 220 -10.87 8.53 -15.99
N LEU A 221 -11.02 7.26 -16.34
CA LEU A 221 -12.30 6.73 -16.83
C LEU A 221 -13.37 6.75 -15.74
N SER A 222 -13.04 6.32 -14.51
CA SER A 222 -13.94 6.38 -13.36
C SER A 222 -14.31 7.82 -12.99
N TYR A 223 -13.37 8.75 -13.07
CA TYR A 223 -13.64 10.17 -12.81
C TYR A 223 -14.53 10.80 -13.88
N LEU A 224 -14.28 10.53 -15.17
CA LEU A 224 -15.13 10.98 -16.27
C LEU A 224 -16.56 10.46 -16.17
N LEU A 225 -16.71 9.18 -15.84
CA LEU A 225 -18.03 8.58 -15.61
C LEU A 225 -18.76 9.24 -14.45
N LYS A 226 -18.06 9.49 -13.33
CA LYS A 226 -18.66 10.22 -12.21
C LYS A 226 -19.16 11.60 -12.66
N CYS A 227 -18.34 12.39 -13.37
CA CYS A 227 -18.74 13.69 -13.86
C CYS A 227 -19.94 13.64 -14.83
N LEU A 228 -20.00 12.63 -15.69
CA LEU A 228 -21.13 12.43 -16.61
C LEU A 228 -22.42 12.07 -15.85
N LEU A 229 -22.35 11.21 -14.86
CA LEU A 229 -23.50 10.78 -14.05
C LEU A 229 -24.00 11.90 -13.13
N ASP A 230 -23.11 12.69 -12.56
CA ASP A 230 -23.45 13.88 -11.76
C ASP A 230 -24.20 14.93 -12.62
N ASN A 231 -23.78 15.13 -13.88
CA ASN A 231 -24.42 16.03 -14.84
C ASN A 231 -25.81 15.54 -15.29
N LEU A 232 -26.05 14.22 -15.25
CA LEU A 232 -27.34 13.61 -15.63
C LEU A 232 -28.31 13.47 -14.44
N GLU A 233 -27.98 14.05 -13.28
CA GLU A 233 -28.76 13.93 -12.02
C GLU A 233 -29.09 12.48 -11.61
N LEU A 234 -28.32 11.52 -12.13
CA LEU A 234 -28.46 10.11 -11.76
C LEU A 234 -27.97 9.88 -10.31
N SER A 235 -28.66 9.00 -9.62
CA SER A 235 -28.37 8.75 -8.20
C SER A 235 -26.90 8.40 -7.96
N LYS A 236 -26.33 8.88 -6.84
CA LYS A 236 -24.94 8.62 -6.43
C LYS A 236 -24.61 7.12 -6.34
N ILE A 237 -25.62 6.27 -6.16
CA ILE A 237 -25.48 4.81 -6.17
C ILE A 237 -25.08 4.29 -7.56
N LEU A 238 -25.66 4.85 -8.63
CA LEU A 238 -25.31 4.48 -10.01
C LEU A 238 -23.88 4.88 -10.37
N SER A 239 -23.37 5.99 -9.84
CA SER A 239 -21.98 6.41 -10.08
C SER A 239 -20.96 5.44 -9.44
N VAL A 240 -21.26 4.89 -8.27
CA VAL A 240 -20.43 3.86 -7.62
C VAL A 240 -20.45 2.56 -8.40
N LEU A 241 -21.65 2.09 -8.80
CA LEU A 241 -21.78 0.85 -9.57
C LEU A 241 -21.08 0.93 -10.93
N SER A 242 -21.18 2.07 -11.63
CA SER A 242 -20.50 2.25 -12.92
C SER A 242 -18.99 2.28 -12.78
N SER A 243 -18.46 2.82 -11.67
CA SER A 243 -17.00 2.83 -11.42
C SER A 243 -16.44 1.45 -11.03
N LEU A 244 -17.29 0.48 -10.67
CA LEU A 244 -16.93 -0.92 -10.41
C LEU A 244 -16.90 -1.78 -11.68
N ILE A 245 -17.60 -1.37 -12.75
CA ILE A 245 -17.69 -2.13 -14.01
C ILE A 245 -16.46 -1.91 -14.92
N ILE A 246 -15.66 -0.89 -14.66
CA ILE A 246 -14.45 -0.50 -15.40
C ILE A 246 -13.22 -1.14 -14.76
#